data_06f867b92e98e91a6e55afb1d8f40984
#
_entry.id   06f867b92e98e91a6e55afb1d8f40984
#
_cell.length_a   1.000
_cell.length_b   1.000
_cell.length_c   1.000
_cell.angle_alpha   90.00
_cell.angle_beta   90.00
_cell.angle_gamma   90.00
#
_symmetry.space_group_name_H-M   'P 1'
#
loop_
_entity.id
_entity.type
_entity.pdbx_description
1 polymer ?
#
loop_
_entity_poly.entity_id
_entity_poly.type
_entity_poly.pdbx_seq_one_letter_code
_entity_poly.pdbx_strand_id
1 'polypeptide(L)'
;NATYGIILQNMAKAKFKTYVIDDSQYLLSFELFNRVGETGYTKFTEMAKHFYDLIQFVIRSTPQDTIVYFLHHIEMMDGRAKAKTVGKMLDEKLTLEGCFDIVIYCQDHKFYTQANGMSTAKSPEDMFSLDEIDNDLKMVDTKIREYYELGGIAND
;
A
#
# COMPACT_ATOMS: atom_id res chain seq x y z
N ASN A 1 -12.06 -14.84 -1.68
CA ASN A 1 -10.87 -14.01 -1.50
C ASN A 1 -10.69 -13.13 -2.73
N ALA A 2 -10.37 -11.85 -2.51
CA ALA A 2 -10.07 -10.95 -3.60
C ALA A 2 -8.80 -11.44 -4.33
N THR A 3 -8.81 -11.39 -5.66
CA THR A 3 -7.66 -11.66 -6.50
C THR A 3 -7.27 -10.37 -7.22
N TYR A 4 -6.04 -10.31 -7.76
CA TYR A 4 -5.60 -9.17 -8.56
C TYR A 4 -6.63 -8.79 -9.63
N GLY A 5 -7.18 -9.78 -10.36
CA GLY A 5 -8.18 -9.53 -11.41
C GLY A 5 -9.45 -8.87 -10.90
N ILE A 6 -9.98 -9.30 -9.75
CA ILE A 6 -11.19 -8.71 -9.14
C ILE A 6 -10.92 -7.27 -8.70
N ILE A 7 -9.76 -7.02 -8.07
CA ILE A 7 -9.37 -5.68 -7.62
C ILE A 7 -9.26 -4.74 -8.82
N LEU A 8 -8.52 -5.13 -9.86
CA LEU A 8 -8.34 -4.36 -11.07
C LEU A 8 -9.67 -4.05 -11.78
N GLN A 9 -10.56 -5.05 -11.92
CA GLN A 9 -11.88 -4.88 -12.51
C GLN A 9 -12.76 -3.89 -11.73
N ASN A 10 -12.69 -3.91 -10.40
CA ASN A 10 -13.47 -2.99 -9.57
C ASN A 10 -12.93 -1.56 -9.64
N MET A 11 -11.61 -1.40 -9.61
CA MET A 11 -10.99 -0.07 -9.72
C MET A 11 -11.14 0.53 -11.13
N ALA A 12 -11.09 -0.31 -12.18
CA ALA A 12 -11.33 0.15 -13.55
C ALA A 12 -12.71 0.77 -13.79
N LYS A 13 -13.71 0.45 -12.95
CA LYS A 13 -15.04 1.08 -13.02
C LYS A 13 -15.02 2.53 -12.52
N ALA A 14 -13.95 2.98 -11.86
CA ALA A 14 -13.76 4.34 -11.32
C ALA A 14 -14.96 4.86 -10.51
N LYS A 15 -15.65 3.94 -9.80
CA LYS A 15 -16.93 4.25 -9.11
C LYS A 15 -16.71 5.05 -7.83
N PHE A 16 -15.55 4.87 -7.18
CA PHE A 16 -15.25 5.49 -5.90
C PHE A 16 -13.99 6.36 -6.00
N LYS A 17 -13.91 7.35 -5.11
CA LYS A 17 -12.74 8.22 -4.97
C LYS A 17 -11.72 7.73 -3.95
N THR A 18 -12.11 6.74 -3.15
CA THR A 18 -11.23 6.07 -2.18
C THR A 18 -11.44 4.57 -2.26
N TYR A 19 -10.36 3.84 -2.34
CA TYR A 19 -10.32 2.38 -2.27
C TYR A 19 -9.39 1.95 -1.14
N VAL A 20 -9.78 0.87 -0.45
CA VAL A 20 -8.93 0.21 0.55
C VAL A 20 -8.71 -1.23 0.12
N ILE A 21 -7.45 -1.59 -0.07
CA ILE A 21 -7.01 -2.98 -0.28
C ILE A 21 -6.53 -3.48 1.07
N ASP A 22 -7.47 -4.09 1.79
CA ASP A 22 -7.22 -4.62 3.12
C ASP A 22 -6.38 -5.90 3.05
N ASP A 23 -5.45 -6.04 4.00
CA ASP A 23 -4.54 -7.19 4.08
C ASP A 23 -3.82 -7.49 2.75
N SER A 24 -3.34 -6.47 2.06
CA SER A 24 -2.76 -6.59 0.71
C SER A 24 -1.58 -7.58 0.62
N GLN A 25 -0.87 -7.83 1.71
CA GLN A 25 0.18 -8.85 1.79
C GLN A 25 -0.36 -10.27 1.49
N TYR A 26 -1.63 -10.55 1.81
CA TYR A 26 -2.21 -11.87 1.55
C TYR A 26 -2.43 -12.15 0.05
N LEU A 27 -2.43 -11.15 -0.82
CA LEU A 27 -2.39 -11.38 -2.27
C LEU A 27 -1.17 -12.21 -2.66
N LEU A 28 0.01 -11.86 -2.11
CA LEU A 28 1.25 -12.61 -2.31
C LEU A 28 1.19 -14.00 -1.66
N SER A 29 0.69 -14.07 -0.43
CA SER A 29 0.63 -15.34 0.31
C SER A 29 -0.31 -16.33 -0.34
N PHE A 30 -1.51 -15.92 -0.74
CA PHE A 30 -2.47 -16.79 -1.42
C PHE A 30 -1.96 -17.26 -2.77
N GLU A 31 -1.32 -16.38 -3.54
CA GLU A 31 -0.69 -16.78 -4.79
C GLU A 31 0.41 -17.81 -4.57
N LEU A 32 1.27 -17.62 -3.54
CA LEU A 32 2.30 -18.60 -3.17
C LEU A 32 1.70 -19.96 -2.87
N PHE A 33 0.65 -20.02 -2.01
CA PHE A 33 0.01 -21.27 -1.66
C PHE A 33 -0.67 -21.95 -2.83
N ASN A 34 -1.30 -21.19 -3.74
CA ASN A 34 -1.88 -21.73 -4.95
C ASN A 34 -0.85 -22.33 -5.90
N ARG A 35 0.40 -21.88 -5.81
CA ARG A 35 1.53 -22.27 -6.68
C ARG A 35 2.57 -23.14 -5.96
N VAL A 36 2.22 -23.71 -4.81
CA VAL A 36 3.18 -24.48 -3.97
C VAL A 36 3.78 -25.68 -4.72
N GLY A 37 3.03 -26.30 -5.65
CA GLY A 37 3.50 -27.43 -6.47
C GLY A 37 4.45 -27.04 -7.60
N GLU A 38 4.61 -25.76 -7.91
CA GLU A 38 5.54 -25.31 -8.95
C GLU A 38 6.97 -25.32 -8.42
N THR A 39 7.91 -25.89 -9.18
CA THR A 39 9.33 -25.92 -8.88
C THR A 39 10.06 -24.71 -9.46
N GLY A 40 11.20 -24.35 -8.89
CA GLY A 40 12.04 -23.25 -9.37
C GLY A 40 11.68 -21.86 -8.86
N TYR A 41 12.44 -20.86 -9.28
CA TYR A 41 12.34 -19.48 -8.78
C TYR A 41 11.42 -18.56 -9.61
N THR A 42 11.04 -18.98 -10.81
CA THR A 42 10.25 -18.16 -11.76
C THR A 42 8.95 -17.68 -11.14
N LYS A 43 8.27 -18.53 -10.35
CA LYS A 43 7.02 -18.18 -9.68
C LYS A 43 7.16 -16.95 -8.76
N PHE A 44 8.28 -16.81 -8.04
CA PHE A 44 8.50 -15.66 -7.16
C PHE A 44 8.68 -14.36 -7.94
N THR A 45 9.31 -14.42 -9.10
CA THR A 45 9.42 -13.27 -10.00
C THR A 45 8.07 -12.86 -10.57
N GLU A 46 7.24 -13.83 -10.97
CA GLU A 46 5.89 -13.59 -11.47
C GLU A 46 4.98 -13.02 -10.38
N MET A 47 5.02 -13.59 -9.18
CA MET A 47 4.27 -13.07 -8.02
C MET A 47 4.65 -11.61 -7.71
N ALA A 48 5.95 -11.32 -7.68
CA ALA A 48 6.44 -9.96 -7.51
C ALA A 48 5.93 -9.02 -8.60
N LYS A 49 5.93 -9.51 -9.86
CA LYS A 49 5.41 -8.76 -11.00
C LYS A 49 3.92 -8.49 -10.88
N HIS A 50 3.10 -9.45 -10.47
CA HIS A 50 1.66 -9.26 -10.31
C HIS A 50 1.35 -8.18 -9.26
N PHE A 51 2.06 -8.18 -8.14
CA PHE A 51 1.89 -7.15 -7.11
C PHE A 51 2.35 -5.78 -7.63
N TYR A 52 3.49 -5.72 -8.31
CA TYR A 52 3.98 -4.52 -8.96
C TYR A 52 2.99 -3.99 -10.00
N ASP A 53 2.44 -4.86 -10.85
CA ASP A 53 1.47 -4.49 -11.87
C ASP A 53 0.19 -3.89 -11.27
N LEU A 54 -0.25 -4.38 -10.10
CA LEU A 54 -1.35 -3.77 -9.35
C LEU A 54 -1.03 -2.33 -8.94
N ILE A 55 0.16 -2.09 -8.38
CA ILE A 55 0.60 -0.74 -8.02
C ILE A 55 0.69 0.15 -9.27
N GLN A 56 1.27 -0.36 -10.37
CA GLN A 56 1.37 0.40 -11.61
C GLN A 56 -0.01 0.72 -12.22
N PHE A 57 -0.98 -0.16 -12.06
CA PHE A 57 -2.36 0.11 -12.48
C PHE A 57 -2.95 1.27 -11.68
N VAL A 58 -2.77 1.28 -10.36
CA VAL A 58 -3.20 2.40 -9.51
C VAL A 58 -2.59 3.72 -10.01
N ILE A 59 -1.29 3.76 -10.21
CA ILE A 59 -0.57 4.97 -10.61
C ILE A 59 -1.01 5.49 -11.99
N ARG A 60 -1.26 4.58 -12.94
CA ARG A 60 -1.44 4.95 -14.36
C ARG A 60 -2.87 4.98 -14.85
N SER A 61 -3.77 4.26 -14.18
CA SER A 61 -5.09 3.93 -14.73
C SER A 61 -6.24 4.36 -13.84
N THR A 62 -5.99 4.81 -12.59
CA THR A 62 -7.03 5.41 -11.77
C THR A 62 -7.13 6.91 -12.02
N PRO A 63 -8.31 7.53 -11.82
CA PRO A 63 -8.44 8.99 -11.88
C PRO A 63 -7.50 9.68 -10.89
N GLN A 64 -7.00 10.87 -11.24
CA GLN A 64 -6.01 11.61 -10.44
C GLN A 64 -6.52 11.98 -9.03
N ASP A 65 -7.82 12.08 -8.83
CA ASP A 65 -8.47 12.38 -7.56
C ASP A 65 -8.83 11.11 -6.74
N THR A 66 -8.34 9.94 -7.17
CA THR A 66 -8.56 8.65 -6.50
C THR A 66 -7.39 8.33 -5.57
N ILE A 67 -7.70 8.04 -4.31
CA ILE A 67 -6.73 7.56 -3.33
C ILE A 67 -6.93 6.06 -3.13
N VAL A 68 -5.85 5.31 -3.14
CA VAL A 68 -5.87 3.86 -2.91
C VAL A 68 -4.95 3.51 -1.73
N TYR A 69 -5.54 3.01 -0.65
CA TYR A 69 -4.83 2.55 0.53
C TYR A 69 -4.53 1.06 0.41
N PHE A 70 -3.28 0.71 0.66
CA PHE A 70 -2.84 -0.68 0.82
C PHE A 70 -2.57 -0.90 2.31
N LEU A 71 -3.47 -1.59 3.01
CA LEU A 71 -3.20 -2.04 4.38
C LEU A 71 -2.34 -3.29 4.28
N HIS A 72 -1.14 -3.22 4.86
CA HIS A 72 -0.11 -4.21 4.63
C HIS A 72 0.56 -4.62 5.94
N HIS A 73 0.75 -5.91 6.14
CA HIS A 73 1.47 -6.42 7.30
C HIS A 73 2.94 -6.01 7.25
N ILE A 74 3.51 -5.83 8.42
CA ILE A 74 4.94 -5.54 8.58
C ILE A 74 5.71 -6.78 9.00
N GLU A 75 7.01 -6.73 8.79
CA GLU A 75 8.00 -7.56 9.46
C GLU A 75 9.09 -6.68 10.08
N MET A 76 9.73 -7.18 11.13
CA MET A 76 10.87 -6.51 11.76
C MET A 76 12.17 -7.02 11.14
N MET A 77 12.94 -6.11 10.54
CA MET A 77 14.26 -6.43 10.00
C MET A 77 15.27 -5.41 10.52
N ASP A 78 16.32 -5.89 11.15
CA ASP A 78 17.39 -5.06 11.75
C ASP A 78 16.84 -3.94 12.68
N GLY A 79 15.78 -4.27 13.45
CA GLY A 79 15.15 -3.34 14.38
C GLY A 79 14.20 -2.32 13.74
N ARG A 80 13.92 -2.43 12.45
CA ARG A 80 12.99 -1.56 11.73
C ARG A 80 11.78 -2.34 11.20
N ALA A 81 10.62 -1.73 11.31
CA ALA A 81 9.40 -2.20 10.67
C ALA A 81 9.44 -1.86 9.17
N LYS A 82 9.20 -2.85 8.34
CA LYS A 82 9.05 -2.70 6.89
C LYS A 82 7.91 -3.56 6.37
N ALA A 83 7.43 -3.30 5.19
CA ALA A 83 6.39 -4.08 4.55
C ALA A 83 6.83 -5.55 4.37
N LYS A 84 6.00 -6.48 4.82
CA LYS A 84 6.26 -7.91 4.72
C LYS A 84 6.03 -8.38 3.29
N THR A 85 7.04 -8.99 2.67
CA THR A 85 6.95 -9.50 1.31
C THR A 85 7.07 -11.03 1.25
N VAL A 86 6.83 -11.61 0.08
CA VAL A 86 7.04 -13.01 -0.19
C VAL A 86 8.10 -13.15 -1.29
N GLY A 87 9.22 -13.75 -0.92
CA GLY A 87 10.38 -13.89 -1.82
C GLY A 87 11.22 -12.60 -1.89
N LYS A 88 12.45 -12.75 -2.34
CA LYS A 88 13.46 -11.69 -2.32
C LYS A 88 13.30 -10.63 -3.42
N MET A 89 12.49 -10.89 -4.44
CA MET A 89 12.40 -10.01 -5.61
C MET A 89 11.84 -8.63 -5.25
N LEU A 90 10.72 -8.57 -4.50
CA LEU A 90 10.14 -7.30 -4.06
C LEU A 90 11.03 -6.60 -3.03
N ASP A 91 11.63 -7.39 -2.16
CA ASP A 91 12.41 -6.90 -1.04
C ASP A 91 13.77 -6.33 -1.46
N GLU A 92 14.54 -7.11 -2.25
CA GLU A 92 15.90 -6.74 -2.63
C GLU A 92 15.97 -5.87 -3.88
N LYS A 93 14.98 -5.93 -4.77
CA LYS A 93 15.06 -5.28 -6.10
C LYS A 93 14.15 -4.06 -6.23
N LEU A 94 13.07 -3.99 -5.47
CA LEU A 94 12.09 -2.91 -5.61
C LEU A 94 11.99 -2.03 -4.37
N THR A 95 12.06 -2.59 -3.17
CA THR A 95 11.67 -1.91 -1.93
C THR A 95 10.23 -1.41 -2.01
N LEU A 96 9.29 -2.20 -1.49
CA LEU A 96 7.86 -1.98 -1.71
C LEU A 96 7.41 -0.57 -1.33
N GLU A 97 7.87 -0.06 -0.19
CA GLU A 97 7.53 1.27 0.32
C GLU A 97 8.01 2.40 -0.62
N GLY A 98 9.02 2.12 -1.44
CA GLY A 98 9.51 3.06 -2.45
C GLY A 98 8.50 3.34 -3.57
N CYS A 99 7.52 2.46 -3.75
CA CYS A 99 6.47 2.61 -4.76
C CYS A 99 5.34 3.56 -4.34
N PHE A 100 5.31 4.02 -3.09
CA PHE A 100 4.25 4.86 -2.54
C PHE A 100 4.78 6.24 -2.17
N ASP A 101 4.00 7.28 -2.38
CA ASP A 101 4.34 8.65 -1.99
C ASP A 101 4.22 8.84 -0.47
N ILE A 102 3.23 8.17 0.12
CA ILE A 102 2.94 8.22 1.55
C ILE A 102 2.97 6.80 2.11
N VAL A 103 3.73 6.61 3.18
CA VAL A 103 3.80 5.35 3.94
C VAL A 103 3.57 5.70 5.41
N ILE A 104 2.50 5.17 5.98
CA ILE A 104 2.14 5.39 7.37
C ILE A 104 2.39 4.11 8.16
N TYR A 105 3.11 4.20 9.25
CA TYR A 105 3.31 3.09 10.17
C TYR A 105 2.26 3.14 11.27
N CYS A 106 1.52 2.05 11.45
CA CYS A 106 0.51 1.93 12.50
C CYS A 106 1.03 1.06 13.63
N GLN A 107 1.08 1.63 14.84
CA GLN A 107 1.45 0.91 16.06
C GLN A 107 0.67 1.48 17.26
N ASP A 108 0.26 0.62 18.18
CA ASP A 108 -0.38 1.01 19.47
C ASP A 108 -1.55 2.00 19.29
N HIS A 109 -2.38 1.76 18.26
CA HIS A 109 -3.51 2.62 17.88
C HIS A 109 -3.12 4.05 17.49
N LYS A 110 -1.89 4.28 17.04
CA LYS A 110 -1.41 5.53 16.49
C LYS A 110 -0.86 5.34 15.08
N PHE A 111 -0.88 6.41 14.30
CA PHE A 111 -0.24 6.52 13.02
C PHE A 111 1.04 7.36 13.14
N TYR A 112 2.13 6.85 12.58
CA TYR A 112 3.40 7.54 12.44
C TYR A 112 3.61 7.91 10.98
N THR A 113 3.77 9.19 10.70
CA THR A 113 3.80 9.77 9.34
C THR A 113 5.22 9.99 8.82
N GLN A 114 6.21 9.96 9.71
CA GLN A 114 7.63 10.10 9.38
C GLN A 114 8.46 8.97 10.01
N ALA A 115 9.60 8.66 9.39
CA ALA A 115 10.53 7.69 9.92
C ALA A 115 11.19 8.23 11.20
N ASN A 116 11.03 7.47 12.28
CA ASN A 116 11.65 7.74 13.58
C ASN A 116 12.82 6.80 13.91
N GLY A 117 13.39 6.18 12.88
CA GLY A 117 14.42 5.14 13.04
C GLY A 117 13.85 3.72 13.26
N MET A 118 12.56 3.58 13.57
CA MET A 118 11.89 2.29 13.83
C MET A 118 11.02 1.81 12.67
N SER A 119 10.76 2.65 11.68
CA SER A 119 9.91 2.31 10.53
C SER A 119 10.41 2.97 9.24
N THR A 120 9.77 2.61 8.14
CA THR A 120 9.94 3.20 6.81
C THR A 120 8.86 4.21 6.48
N ALA A 121 8.17 4.75 7.51
CA ALA A 121 7.13 5.77 7.33
C ALA A 121 7.69 7.01 6.65
N LYS A 122 6.90 7.59 5.76
CA LYS A 122 7.23 8.83 5.05
C LYS A 122 5.96 9.53 4.58
N SER A 123 5.99 10.83 4.58
CA SER A 123 5.00 11.68 3.92
C SER A 123 5.67 12.96 3.42
N PRO A 124 5.05 13.70 2.48
CA PRO A 124 5.52 15.02 2.10
C PRO A 124 5.67 15.95 3.31
N GLU A 125 6.64 16.84 3.24
CA GLU A 125 6.85 17.88 4.25
C GLU A 125 5.58 18.72 4.40
N ASP A 126 5.27 19.11 5.64
CA ASP A 126 4.10 19.93 6.00
C ASP A 126 2.70 19.32 5.72
N MET A 127 2.60 18.07 5.23
CA MET A 127 1.30 17.42 5.05
C MET A 127 0.61 17.15 6.39
N PHE A 128 1.35 16.69 7.37
CA PHE A 128 0.87 16.45 8.74
C PHE A 128 1.59 17.36 9.70
N SER A 129 0.85 17.96 10.64
CA SER A 129 1.41 18.86 11.64
C SER A 129 2.26 18.17 12.72
N LEU A 130 2.11 16.86 12.86
CA LEU A 130 2.81 16.01 13.85
C LEU A 130 3.25 14.71 13.18
N ASP A 131 4.38 14.17 13.64
CA ASP A 131 4.87 12.85 13.19
C ASP A 131 4.02 11.68 13.72
N GLU A 132 3.38 11.87 14.89
CA GLU A 132 2.42 10.94 15.48
C GLU A 132 1.03 11.57 15.49
N ILE A 133 0.06 10.86 14.90
CA ILE A 133 -1.33 11.30 14.78
C ILE A 133 -2.28 10.17 15.21
N ASP A 134 -3.54 10.51 15.42
CA ASP A 134 -4.56 9.52 15.76
C ASP A 134 -4.79 8.53 14.60
N ASN A 135 -5.10 7.27 14.95
CA ASN A 135 -5.45 6.23 14.00
C ASN A 135 -6.85 6.50 13.41
N ASP A 136 -6.94 7.49 12.56
CA ASP A 136 -8.15 7.89 11.84
C ASP A 136 -7.84 8.04 10.34
N LEU A 137 -8.17 7.01 9.56
CA LEU A 137 -7.93 7.00 8.12
C LEU A 137 -8.75 8.07 7.39
N LYS A 138 -9.90 8.48 7.92
CA LYS A 138 -10.71 9.56 7.33
C LYS A 138 -10.00 10.91 7.47
N MET A 139 -9.41 11.17 8.62
CA MET A 139 -8.60 12.37 8.84
C MET A 139 -7.39 12.38 7.90
N VAL A 140 -6.70 11.23 7.74
CA VAL A 140 -5.59 11.07 6.78
C VAL A 140 -6.05 11.36 5.35
N ASP A 141 -7.17 10.77 4.90
CA ASP A 141 -7.74 11.00 3.56
C ASP A 141 -8.03 12.48 3.32
N THR A 142 -8.61 13.16 4.32
CA THR A 142 -8.88 14.60 4.26
C THR A 142 -7.59 15.40 4.08
N LYS A 143 -6.55 15.10 4.86
CA LYS A 143 -5.25 15.78 4.78
C LYS A 143 -4.56 15.57 3.44
N ILE A 144 -4.59 14.35 2.90
CA ILE A 144 -4.05 14.06 1.57
C ILE A 144 -4.78 14.88 0.50
N ARG A 145 -6.13 14.92 0.55
CA ARG A 145 -6.92 15.69 -0.40
C ARG A 145 -6.68 17.18 -0.30
N GLU A 146 -6.57 17.72 0.91
CA GLU A 146 -6.21 19.13 1.13
C GLU A 146 -4.83 19.45 0.54
N TYR A 147 -3.82 18.62 0.84
CA TYR A 147 -2.44 18.85 0.44
C TYR A 147 -2.25 18.83 -1.08
N TYR A 148 -2.88 17.88 -1.78
CA TYR A 148 -2.78 17.75 -3.23
C TYR A 148 -3.90 18.47 -3.99
N GLU A 149 -4.73 19.25 -3.31
CA GLU A 149 -5.88 19.96 -3.90
C GLU A 149 -6.82 19.03 -4.68
N LEU A 150 -6.94 17.77 -4.24
CA LEU A 150 -7.87 16.80 -4.80
C LEU A 150 -9.28 17.16 -4.36
N GLY A 151 -10.25 17.21 -5.25
CA GLY A 151 -11.64 17.50 -4.89
C GLY A 151 -12.12 16.70 -3.67
N GLY A 152 -12.90 17.32 -2.79
CA GLY A 152 -13.44 16.69 -1.57
C GLY A 152 -14.29 15.47 -1.90
N ILE A 153 -14.40 14.53 -0.92
CA ILE A 153 -15.39 13.46 -1.00
C ILE A 153 -16.76 14.15 -1.00
N ALA A 154 -17.55 13.98 -2.07
CA ALA A 154 -18.93 14.40 -2.05
C ALA A 154 -19.61 13.69 -0.87
N ASN A 155 -20.09 14.47 0.11
CA ASN A 155 -20.95 13.92 1.15
C ASN A 155 -22.29 13.60 0.51
N ASP A 156 -22.51 12.33 0.16
CA ASP A 156 -23.83 11.79 -0.16
C ASP A 156 -24.55 11.40 1.14
#